data_072be9916086442cd369387cfdb5791e
#
_entry.id   072be9916086442cd369387cfdb5791e
#
_cell.length_a   1.000
_cell.length_b   1.000
_cell.length_c   1.000
_cell.angle_alpha   90.00
_cell.angle_beta   90.00
_cell.angle_gamma   90.00
#
_symmetry.space_group_name_H-M   'P 1'
#
loop_
_entity.id
_entity.type
_entity.pdbx_description
1 polymer ?
#
loop_
_entity_poly.entity_id
_entity_poly.type
_entity_poly.pdbx_seq_one_letter_code
_entity_poly.pdbx_strand_id
1 'polypeptide(L)'
;YEYSHWNAVESLGDWLKREQVPGITGIDTRELTKVLREHGVMLGKIVFDDEPDNVLEATYAGVNYVDKVSCKEVIRYNEGADKRKVVLVDCGVKTNIIRCLLKRDVEVIRVPWDYDFNGLEFDGLFISNGPGDPDTCDAAVQNIRKAMKNEKLPIFGICMGNQLLSKAGGAKIYKLKYGHRSHNQPVRMVGTERCFITSQNHGYAVDNNTLGADWEPLFINMNDGSNEGIKHKTNPWFSAQFHPCLLYTSPSPR
;
A
#
# COMPACT_ATOMS: atom_id res chain seq x y z
N TYR A 1 -10.31 24.13 -17.49
CA TYR A 1 -11.12 24.11 -16.29
C TYR A 1 -10.32 24.70 -15.15
N GLU A 2 -10.89 25.69 -14.44
CA GLU A 2 -10.26 26.40 -13.34
C GLU A 2 -10.22 25.53 -12.07
N TYR A 3 -9.25 25.80 -11.21
CA TYR A 3 -9.17 25.19 -9.89
C TYR A 3 -9.67 26.19 -8.83
N SER A 4 -10.30 25.66 -7.77
CA SER A 4 -10.88 26.49 -6.71
C SER A 4 -10.20 26.30 -5.33
N HIS A 5 -9.32 25.32 -5.18
CA HIS A 5 -8.66 25.06 -3.92
C HIS A 5 -7.58 26.09 -3.65
N TRP A 6 -7.59 26.72 -2.46
CA TRP A 6 -6.69 27.82 -2.08
C TRP A 6 -5.18 27.48 -2.18
N ASN A 7 -4.80 26.22 -2.10
CA ASN A 7 -3.42 25.75 -2.18
C ASN A 7 -3.09 25.07 -3.52
N ALA A 8 -3.98 25.17 -4.50
CA ALA A 8 -3.72 24.62 -5.82
C ALA A 8 -2.75 25.53 -6.60
N VAL A 9 -1.81 24.91 -7.30
CA VAL A 9 -0.81 25.61 -8.12
C VAL A 9 -1.11 25.53 -9.61
N GLU A 10 -1.96 24.61 -10.03
CA GLU A 10 -2.38 24.39 -11.40
C GLU A 10 -3.71 23.62 -11.47
N SER A 11 -4.39 23.63 -12.62
CA SER A 11 -5.59 22.82 -12.82
C SER A 11 -5.25 21.33 -12.99
N LEU A 12 -6.21 20.46 -12.65
CA LEU A 12 -6.06 19.00 -12.91
C LEU A 12 -5.81 18.72 -14.39
N GLY A 13 -6.48 19.46 -15.29
CA GLY A 13 -6.30 19.31 -16.73
C GLY A 13 -4.90 19.66 -17.20
N ASP A 14 -4.32 20.73 -16.68
CA ASP A 14 -2.95 21.14 -17.04
C ASP A 14 -1.92 20.17 -16.45
N TRP A 15 -2.14 19.71 -15.22
CA TRP A 15 -1.30 18.69 -14.61
C TRP A 15 -1.31 17.39 -15.43
N LEU A 16 -2.49 16.88 -15.82
CA LEU A 16 -2.63 15.68 -16.65
C LEU A 16 -1.93 15.84 -18.00
N LYS A 17 -2.09 17.01 -18.66
CA LYS A 17 -1.38 17.31 -19.93
C LYS A 17 0.13 17.29 -19.76
N ARG A 18 0.65 17.93 -18.71
CA ARG A 18 2.08 17.95 -18.41
C ARG A 18 2.65 16.55 -18.17
N GLU A 19 1.91 15.72 -17.44
CA GLU A 19 2.31 14.34 -17.13
C GLU A 19 1.97 13.34 -18.27
N GLN A 20 1.38 13.82 -19.37
CA GLN A 20 0.94 13.00 -20.50
C GLN A 20 -0.03 11.87 -20.10
N VAL A 21 -0.90 12.16 -19.15
CA VAL A 21 -1.93 11.22 -18.67
C VAL A 21 -3.27 11.52 -19.33
N PRO A 22 -3.88 10.57 -20.03
CA PRO A 22 -5.22 10.75 -20.62
C PRO A 22 -6.28 11.01 -19.54
N GLY A 23 -7.18 11.95 -19.82
CA GLY A 23 -8.32 12.27 -18.97
C GLY A 23 -9.62 12.28 -19.77
N ILE A 24 -10.67 11.70 -19.21
CA ILE A 24 -12.01 11.67 -19.82
C ILE A 24 -12.95 12.53 -18.98
N THR A 25 -13.79 13.31 -19.67
CA THR A 25 -14.88 14.07 -19.05
C THR A 25 -16.21 13.71 -19.75
N GLY A 26 -17.35 14.05 -19.11
CA GLY A 26 -18.66 13.85 -19.70
C GLY A 26 -19.25 12.45 -19.59
N ILE A 27 -18.57 11.52 -18.90
CA ILE A 27 -19.12 10.20 -18.62
C ILE A 27 -19.97 10.19 -17.34
N ASP A 28 -20.96 9.31 -17.26
CA ASP A 28 -21.71 9.06 -16.02
C ASP A 28 -20.87 8.22 -15.06
N THR A 29 -20.08 8.92 -14.23
CA THR A 29 -19.21 8.28 -13.22
C THR A 29 -20.00 7.55 -12.13
N ARG A 30 -21.25 7.95 -11.88
CA ARG A 30 -22.13 7.29 -10.91
C ARG A 30 -22.59 5.94 -11.44
N GLU A 31 -23.01 5.88 -12.70
CA GLU A 31 -23.42 4.61 -13.33
C GLU A 31 -22.23 3.66 -13.45
N LEU A 32 -21.06 4.15 -13.86
CA LEU A 32 -19.83 3.37 -13.87
C LEU A 32 -19.51 2.79 -12.47
N THR A 33 -19.72 3.58 -11.42
CA THR A 33 -19.50 3.12 -10.03
C THR A 33 -20.48 2.01 -9.65
N LYS A 34 -21.76 2.07 -10.09
CA LYS A 34 -22.72 0.99 -9.85
C LYS A 34 -22.30 -0.30 -10.54
N VAL A 35 -21.89 -0.22 -11.81
CA VAL A 35 -21.39 -1.38 -12.56
C VAL A 35 -20.21 -2.03 -11.83
N LEU A 36 -19.22 -1.23 -11.39
CA LEU A 36 -18.06 -1.73 -10.63
C LEU A 36 -18.45 -2.32 -9.28
N ARG A 37 -19.51 -1.80 -8.64
CA ARG A 37 -20.02 -2.34 -7.37
C ARG A 37 -20.67 -3.71 -7.56
N GLU A 38 -21.36 -3.93 -8.66
CA GLU A 38 -22.02 -5.21 -8.95
C GLU A 38 -21.04 -6.27 -9.42
N HIS A 39 -20.14 -5.92 -10.32
CA HIS A 39 -19.25 -6.88 -11.01
C HIS A 39 -17.86 -6.97 -10.38
N GLY A 40 -17.47 -6.02 -9.54
CA GLY A 40 -16.12 -5.93 -8.97
C GLY A 40 -15.16 -5.17 -9.89
N VAL A 41 -13.86 -5.41 -9.68
CA VAL A 41 -12.81 -4.77 -10.49
C VAL A 41 -12.83 -5.29 -11.91
N MET A 42 -12.89 -4.37 -12.88
CA MET A 42 -12.96 -4.66 -14.31
C MET A 42 -11.81 -3.97 -15.05
N LEU A 43 -11.38 -4.56 -16.16
CA LEU A 43 -10.52 -3.88 -17.12
C LEU A 43 -11.38 -2.93 -17.98
N GLY A 44 -10.79 -1.80 -18.36
CA GLY A 44 -11.42 -0.83 -19.26
C GLY A 44 -10.45 -0.36 -20.32
N LYS A 45 -10.96 0.04 -21.47
CA LYS A 45 -10.21 0.64 -22.57
C LYS A 45 -10.83 2.00 -22.93
N ILE A 46 -10.00 2.99 -23.18
CA ILE A 46 -10.40 4.25 -23.82
C ILE A 46 -10.23 4.04 -25.32
N VAL A 47 -11.33 4.19 -26.08
CA VAL A 47 -11.35 4.02 -27.54
C VAL A 47 -11.62 5.38 -28.17
N PHE A 48 -10.90 5.71 -29.23
CA PHE A 48 -11.13 6.89 -30.06
C PHE A 48 -11.97 6.49 -31.28
N ASP A 49 -12.70 7.43 -31.87
CA ASP A 49 -13.70 7.21 -32.92
C ASP A 49 -13.16 6.50 -34.19
N ASP A 50 -11.85 6.57 -34.42
CA ASP A 50 -11.14 5.96 -35.55
C ASP A 50 -10.45 4.63 -35.21
N GLU A 51 -10.52 4.18 -33.94
CA GLU A 51 -9.97 2.89 -33.55
C GLU A 51 -11.02 1.78 -33.67
N PRO A 52 -10.64 0.59 -34.20
CA PRO A 52 -11.55 -0.54 -34.21
C PRO A 52 -11.91 -0.97 -32.79
N ASP A 53 -13.14 -1.46 -32.62
CA ASP A 53 -13.68 -2.03 -31.38
C ASP A 53 -12.96 -3.35 -31.03
N ASN A 54 -11.68 -3.26 -30.75
CA ASN A 54 -10.87 -4.42 -30.40
C ASN A 54 -11.19 -4.86 -28.97
N VAL A 55 -11.47 -6.15 -28.82
CA VAL A 55 -11.58 -6.79 -27.51
C VAL A 55 -10.33 -6.50 -26.68
N LEU A 56 -10.51 -6.23 -25.40
CA LEU A 56 -9.42 -6.00 -24.48
C LEU A 56 -8.70 -7.35 -24.23
N GLU A 57 -7.57 -7.57 -24.88
CA GLU A 57 -6.74 -8.77 -24.69
C GLU A 57 -5.86 -8.69 -23.42
N ALA A 58 -6.04 -7.66 -22.60
CA ALA A 58 -5.24 -7.47 -21.39
C ALA A 58 -5.76 -8.35 -20.24
N THR A 59 -4.85 -8.94 -19.49
CA THR A 59 -5.13 -9.56 -18.19
C THR A 59 -4.25 -8.93 -17.13
N TYR A 60 -4.79 -8.79 -15.92
CA TYR A 60 -4.00 -8.43 -14.74
C TYR A 60 -3.69 -9.65 -13.85
N ALA A 61 -4.30 -10.79 -14.13
CA ALA A 61 -4.10 -12.02 -13.36
C ALA A 61 -2.66 -12.54 -13.53
N GLY A 62 -1.97 -12.81 -12.43
CA GLY A 62 -0.61 -13.33 -12.42
C GLY A 62 0.49 -12.33 -12.81
N VAL A 63 0.15 -11.06 -13.07
CA VAL A 63 1.15 -10.02 -13.36
C VAL A 63 1.72 -9.48 -12.06
N ASN A 64 3.05 -9.55 -11.91
CA ASN A 64 3.73 -8.88 -10.80
C ASN A 64 3.88 -7.38 -11.09
N TYR A 65 2.93 -6.58 -10.57
CA TYR A 65 2.99 -5.13 -10.69
C TYR A 65 4.01 -4.50 -9.75
N VAL A 66 4.37 -5.16 -8.66
CA VAL A 66 5.41 -4.70 -7.74
C VAL A 66 6.75 -4.65 -8.46
N ASP A 67 7.09 -5.67 -9.24
CA ASP A 67 8.32 -5.68 -10.02
C ASP A 67 8.40 -4.51 -11.01
N LYS A 68 7.27 -4.10 -11.59
CA LYS A 68 7.23 -2.99 -12.56
C LYS A 68 7.48 -1.61 -11.95
N VAL A 69 7.20 -1.43 -10.66
CA VAL A 69 7.25 -0.12 -9.97
C VAL A 69 8.33 -0.02 -8.90
N SER A 70 8.90 -1.14 -8.47
CA SER A 70 10.01 -1.21 -7.52
C SER A 70 11.27 -0.59 -8.11
N CYS A 71 12.12 0.00 -7.27
CA CYS A 71 13.46 0.40 -7.68
C CYS A 71 14.25 -0.82 -8.17
N LYS A 72 15.25 -0.57 -9.03
CA LYS A 72 16.06 -1.65 -9.61
C LYS A 72 17.43 -1.80 -8.95
N GLU A 73 17.77 -0.87 -8.07
CA GLU A 73 19.03 -0.84 -7.34
C GLU A 73 18.81 -0.36 -5.91
N VAL A 74 19.79 -0.61 -5.05
CA VAL A 74 19.78 -0.13 -3.66
C VAL A 74 20.06 1.36 -3.65
N ILE A 75 19.17 2.14 -3.02
CA ILE A 75 19.28 3.60 -2.92
C ILE A 75 19.35 3.97 -1.44
N ARG A 76 20.35 4.76 -1.09
CA ARG A 76 20.52 5.25 0.28
C ARG A 76 20.17 6.72 0.41
N TYR A 77 19.53 7.06 1.50
CA TYR A 77 19.14 8.43 1.84
C TYR A 77 19.64 8.77 3.25
N ASN A 78 20.11 10.01 3.43
CA ASN A 78 20.52 10.55 4.74
C ASN A 78 21.55 9.70 5.46
N GLU A 79 22.56 9.20 4.73
CA GLU A 79 23.63 8.36 5.25
C GLU A 79 24.36 9.03 6.44
N GLY A 80 24.74 8.22 7.43
CA GLY A 80 25.51 8.70 8.58
C GLY A 80 25.87 7.58 9.54
N ALA A 81 27.10 7.60 10.05
CA ALA A 81 27.62 6.53 10.91
C ALA A 81 26.84 6.36 12.22
N ASP A 82 26.29 7.45 12.76
CA ASP A 82 25.60 7.45 14.06
C ASP A 82 24.08 7.35 13.94
N LYS A 83 23.56 7.16 12.73
CA LYS A 83 22.12 7.11 12.48
C LYS A 83 21.57 5.69 12.57
N ARG A 84 20.36 5.56 13.08
CA ARG A 84 19.60 4.31 12.94
C ARG A 84 19.30 4.05 11.48
N LYS A 85 19.50 2.82 11.04
CA LYS A 85 19.32 2.39 9.66
C LYS A 85 18.00 1.64 9.49
N VAL A 86 17.20 2.07 8.55
CA VAL A 86 15.94 1.42 8.21
C VAL A 86 16.03 0.87 6.79
N VAL A 87 15.93 -0.44 6.63
CA VAL A 87 15.71 -1.06 5.31
C VAL A 87 14.27 -0.82 4.91
N LEU A 88 14.08 -0.23 3.73
CA LEU A 88 12.78 0.01 3.12
C LEU A 88 12.63 -0.88 1.88
N VAL A 89 11.85 -1.96 2.01
CA VAL A 89 11.50 -2.83 0.88
C VAL A 89 10.52 -2.09 -0.02
N ASP A 90 10.95 -1.83 -1.25
CA ASP A 90 10.19 -1.04 -2.21
C ASP A 90 9.23 -1.91 -3.04
N CYS A 91 7.99 -1.97 -2.61
CA CYS A 91 6.91 -2.60 -3.37
C CYS A 91 6.14 -1.60 -4.27
N GLY A 92 6.64 -0.38 -4.43
CA GLY A 92 5.99 0.76 -5.07
C GLY A 92 5.76 1.89 -4.08
N VAL A 93 6.82 2.24 -3.35
CA VAL A 93 6.78 3.17 -2.22
C VAL A 93 6.33 4.56 -2.64
N LYS A 94 5.37 5.12 -1.91
CA LYS A 94 5.01 6.53 -2.04
C LYS A 94 6.11 7.41 -1.45
N THR A 95 6.56 8.41 -2.20
CA THR A 95 7.63 9.34 -1.79
C THR A 95 7.42 9.94 -0.41
N ASN A 96 6.16 10.15 0.00
CA ASN A 96 5.88 10.70 1.32
C ASN A 96 6.27 9.76 2.47
N ILE A 97 6.27 8.45 2.28
CA ILE A 97 6.78 7.49 3.28
C ILE A 97 8.27 7.73 3.51
N ILE A 98 9.05 7.85 2.42
CA ILE A 98 10.48 8.18 2.51
C ILE A 98 10.67 9.51 3.24
N ARG A 99 9.94 10.56 2.87
CA ARG A 99 9.99 11.87 3.54
C ARG A 99 9.66 11.78 5.03
N CYS A 100 8.69 10.96 5.42
CA CYS A 100 8.33 10.76 6.82
C CYS A 100 9.43 10.06 7.62
N LEU A 101 10.15 9.11 7.02
CA LEU A 101 11.30 8.46 7.63
C LEU A 101 12.47 9.46 7.78
N LEU A 102 12.79 10.20 6.72
CA LEU A 102 13.88 11.19 6.74
C LEU A 102 13.65 12.30 7.77
N LYS A 103 12.39 12.72 7.98
CA LYS A 103 12.05 13.69 9.05
C LYS A 103 12.36 13.18 10.47
N ARG A 104 12.59 11.88 10.63
CA ARG A 104 12.96 11.25 11.91
C ARG A 104 14.45 11.02 12.05
N ASP A 105 15.21 11.59 11.13
CA ASP A 105 16.68 11.54 11.09
C ASP A 105 17.26 10.12 11.06
N VAL A 106 16.60 9.20 10.36
CA VAL A 106 17.11 7.86 10.11
C VAL A 106 17.78 7.77 8.74
N GLU A 107 18.75 6.90 8.59
CA GLU A 107 19.26 6.47 7.30
C GLU A 107 18.23 5.50 6.69
N VAL A 108 17.82 5.74 5.44
CA VAL A 108 16.90 4.85 4.72
C VAL A 108 17.66 4.12 3.63
N ILE A 109 17.65 2.79 3.70
CA ILE A 109 18.22 1.90 2.68
C ILE A 109 17.04 1.32 1.89
N ARG A 110 16.67 1.96 0.79
CA ARG A 110 15.61 1.50 -0.10
C ARG A 110 16.16 0.39 -0.98
N VAL A 111 15.52 -0.77 -0.94
CA VAL A 111 15.93 -1.96 -1.69
C VAL A 111 14.82 -2.44 -2.62
N PRO A 112 15.15 -3.07 -3.78
CA PRO A 112 14.16 -3.75 -4.62
C PRO A 112 13.31 -4.73 -3.82
N TRP A 113 12.09 -4.98 -4.30
CA TRP A 113 11.10 -5.84 -3.62
C TRP A 113 11.59 -7.28 -3.37
N ASP A 114 12.44 -7.81 -4.24
CA ASP A 114 12.99 -9.17 -4.22
C ASP A 114 14.42 -9.26 -3.64
N TYR A 115 15.01 -8.12 -3.29
CA TYR A 115 16.38 -8.05 -2.79
C TYR A 115 16.53 -8.77 -1.45
N ASP A 116 17.55 -9.63 -1.31
CA ASP A 116 17.89 -10.26 -0.01
C ASP A 116 18.71 -9.28 0.85
N PHE A 117 17.99 -8.53 1.66
CA PHE A 117 18.56 -7.50 2.57
C PHE A 117 19.12 -8.09 3.87
N ASN A 118 19.02 -9.40 4.10
CA ASN A 118 19.40 -10.01 5.39
C ASN A 118 20.92 -10.02 5.64
N GLY A 119 21.73 -9.72 4.64
CA GLY A 119 23.17 -9.49 4.78
C GLY A 119 23.56 -8.05 5.12
N LEU A 120 22.61 -7.12 5.18
CA LEU A 120 22.86 -5.73 5.56
C LEU A 120 22.78 -5.55 7.07
N GLU A 121 23.48 -4.52 7.58
CA GLU A 121 23.31 -4.05 8.96
C GLU A 121 22.22 -2.97 9.01
N PHE A 122 21.15 -3.21 9.78
CA PHE A 122 20.03 -2.28 9.97
C PHE A 122 19.30 -2.50 11.29
N ASP A 123 18.60 -1.45 11.75
CA ASP A 123 17.91 -1.41 13.05
C ASP A 123 16.40 -1.61 12.93
N GLY A 124 15.84 -1.54 11.73
CA GLY A 124 14.41 -1.71 11.49
C GLY A 124 14.08 -2.03 10.05
N LEU A 125 13.02 -2.80 9.84
CA LEU A 125 12.51 -3.19 8.53
C LEU A 125 11.17 -2.50 8.26
N PHE A 126 11.09 -1.79 7.14
CA PHE A 126 9.87 -1.17 6.66
C PHE A 126 9.47 -1.78 5.32
N ILE A 127 8.24 -2.30 5.22
CA ILE A 127 7.71 -2.89 4.00
C ILE A 127 6.68 -1.91 3.42
N SER A 128 6.94 -1.39 2.25
CA SER A 128 6.13 -0.31 1.68
C SER A 128 4.79 -0.79 1.14
N ASN A 129 3.95 0.17 0.80
CA ASN A 129 2.78 -0.05 -0.04
C ASN A 129 3.20 -0.47 -1.46
N GLY A 130 2.26 -1.05 -2.20
CA GLY A 130 2.47 -1.44 -3.59
C GLY A 130 1.18 -1.86 -4.29
N PRO A 131 1.20 -1.97 -5.63
CA PRO A 131 0.08 -2.43 -6.43
C PRO A 131 0.05 -3.96 -6.58
N GLY A 132 -1.10 -4.47 -7.02
CA GLY A 132 -1.23 -5.83 -7.53
C GLY A 132 -1.58 -6.87 -6.48
N ASP A 133 -1.26 -8.11 -6.82
CA ASP A 133 -1.57 -9.30 -6.03
C ASP A 133 -0.37 -9.68 -5.15
N PRO A 134 -0.54 -9.76 -3.82
CA PRO A 134 0.54 -10.16 -2.92
C PRO A 134 1.06 -11.59 -3.16
N ASP A 135 0.29 -12.43 -3.86
CA ASP A 135 0.72 -13.79 -4.20
C ASP A 135 1.81 -13.81 -5.28
N THR A 136 2.03 -12.71 -5.97
CA THR A 136 3.14 -12.57 -6.93
C THR A 136 4.46 -12.15 -6.29
N CYS A 137 4.51 -11.95 -4.97
CA CYS A 137 5.66 -11.37 -4.26
C CYS A 137 6.33 -12.37 -3.29
N ASP A 138 6.42 -13.66 -3.63
CA ASP A 138 6.96 -14.68 -2.73
C ASP A 138 8.42 -14.44 -2.31
N ALA A 139 9.25 -13.87 -3.18
CA ALA A 139 10.63 -13.52 -2.84
C ALA A 139 10.70 -12.56 -1.65
N ALA A 140 9.87 -11.51 -1.66
CA ALA A 140 9.75 -10.58 -0.52
C ALA A 140 9.31 -11.30 0.75
N VAL A 141 8.30 -12.17 0.67
CA VAL A 141 7.79 -12.95 1.81
C VAL A 141 8.89 -13.80 2.42
N GLN A 142 9.71 -14.49 1.61
CA GLN A 142 10.81 -15.30 2.10
C GLN A 142 11.90 -14.45 2.79
N ASN A 143 12.23 -13.29 2.23
CA ASN A 143 13.22 -12.39 2.83
C ASN A 143 12.72 -11.79 4.15
N ILE A 144 11.42 -11.46 4.25
CA ILE A 144 10.79 -11.03 5.50
C ILE A 144 10.84 -12.16 6.54
N ARG A 145 10.54 -13.41 6.18
CA ARG A 145 10.65 -14.57 7.09
C ARG A 145 12.07 -14.77 7.62
N LYS A 146 13.09 -14.54 6.80
CA LYS A 146 14.47 -14.58 7.25
C LYS A 146 14.75 -13.50 8.31
N ALA A 147 14.29 -12.26 8.05
CA ALA A 147 14.43 -11.14 8.98
C ALA A 147 13.70 -11.38 10.32
N MET A 148 12.53 -12.03 10.29
CA MET A 148 11.74 -12.38 11.48
C MET A 148 12.47 -13.37 12.43
N LYS A 149 13.57 -14.01 12.02
CA LYS A 149 14.41 -14.80 12.94
C LYS A 149 15.07 -13.93 14.00
N ASN A 150 15.25 -12.65 13.75
CA ASN A 150 15.63 -11.67 14.76
C ASN A 150 14.36 -11.09 15.41
N GLU A 151 13.89 -11.73 16.47
CA GLU A 151 12.66 -11.36 17.18
C GLU A 151 12.66 -9.95 17.77
N LYS A 152 13.84 -9.35 17.94
CA LYS A 152 14.01 -7.98 18.46
C LYS A 152 13.98 -6.91 17.36
N LEU A 153 14.09 -7.30 16.09
CA LEU A 153 14.07 -6.38 14.97
C LEU A 153 12.67 -5.79 14.80
N PRO A 154 12.48 -4.46 14.89
CA PRO A 154 11.19 -3.84 14.57
C PRO A 154 10.83 -4.01 13.10
N ILE A 155 9.60 -4.46 12.83
CA ILE A 155 9.07 -4.61 11.47
C ILE A 155 7.74 -3.87 11.36
N PHE A 156 7.62 -3.02 10.35
CA PHE A 156 6.38 -2.32 10.04
C PHE A 156 6.01 -2.43 8.57
N GLY A 157 4.74 -2.76 8.28
CA GLY A 157 4.22 -2.89 6.92
C GLY A 157 3.03 -1.98 6.66
N ILE A 158 2.97 -1.36 5.46
CA ILE A 158 1.83 -0.55 5.01
C ILE A 158 1.21 -1.15 3.75
N CYS A 159 -0.12 -1.36 3.75
CA CYS A 159 -0.93 -1.81 2.62
C CYS A 159 -0.40 -3.14 2.04
N MET A 160 0.32 -3.15 0.91
CA MET A 160 1.02 -4.34 0.42
C MET A 160 1.94 -4.91 1.50
N GLY A 161 2.67 -4.06 2.23
CA GLY A 161 3.53 -4.48 3.33
C GLY A 161 2.79 -5.16 4.49
N ASN A 162 1.55 -4.77 4.79
CA ASN A 162 0.68 -5.50 5.72
C ASN A 162 0.41 -6.92 5.22
N GLN A 163 0.07 -7.06 3.93
CA GLN A 163 -0.24 -8.36 3.32
C GLN A 163 0.98 -9.28 3.28
N LEU A 164 2.15 -8.75 2.90
CA LEU A 164 3.40 -9.53 2.85
C LEU A 164 3.88 -9.95 4.24
N LEU A 165 3.79 -9.06 5.25
CA LEU A 165 4.10 -9.39 6.64
C LEU A 165 3.14 -10.47 7.18
N SER A 166 1.86 -10.37 6.86
CA SER A 166 0.84 -11.36 7.24
C SER A 166 1.12 -12.73 6.61
N LYS A 167 1.47 -12.76 5.32
CA LYS A 167 1.91 -14.00 4.62
C LYS A 167 3.19 -14.57 5.23
N ALA A 168 4.13 -13.72 5.60
CA ALA A 168 5.35 -14.16 6.28
C ALA A 168 5.04 -14.79 7.65
N GLY A 169 4.05 -14.25 8.37
CA GLY A 169 3.50 -14.81 9.59
C GLY A 169 2.58 -16.04 9.42
N GLY A 170 2.37 -16.49 8.17
CA GLY A 170 1.58 -17.68 7.87
C GLY A 170 0.09 -17.45 7.60
N ALA A 171 -0.39 -16.22 7.65
CA ALA A 171 -1.78 -15.91 7.35
C ALA A 171 -2.08 -15.97 5.85
N LYS A 172 -3.34 -16.21 5.51
CA LYS A 172 -3.86 -16.17 4.14
C LYS A 172 -4.39 -14.77 3.81
N ILE A 173 -4.25 -14.43 2.55
CA ILE A 173 -4.81 -13.20 1.97
C ILE A 173 -5.94 -13.60 1.03
N TYR A 174 -7.01 -12.82 1.01
CA TYR A 174 -8.12 -13.03 0.08
C TYR A 174 -8.45 -11.75 -0.69
N LYS A 175 -8.99 -11.92 -1.89
CA LYS A 175 -9.41 -10.80 -2.73
C LYS A 175 -10.79 -10.33 -2.29
N LEU A 176 -10.92 -9.04 -1.98
CA LEU A 176 -12.20 -8.38 -1.76
C LEU A 176 -12.95 -8.22 -3.09
N LYS A 177 -14.28 -8.26 -3.05
CA LYS A 177 -15.10 -8.11 -4.25
C LYS A 177 -14.79 -6.81 -5.01
N TYR A 178 -14.75 -5.68 -4.31
CA TYR A 178 -14.44 -4.35 -4.89
C TYR A 178 -13.31 -3.61 -4.18
N GLY A 179 -12.82 -4.14 -3.09
CA GLY A 179 -11.78 -3.50 -2.27
C GLY A 179 -12.24 -2.21 -1.57
N HIS A 180 -11.33 -1.61 -0.83
CA HIS A 180 -11.55 -0.33 -0.16
C HIS A 180 -10.81 0.78 -0.91
N ARG A 181 -11.56 1.73 -1.48
CA ARG A 181 -11.02 2.85 -2.27
C ARG A 181 -11.73 4.14 -1.88
N SER A 182 -11.32 4.72 -0.74
CA SER A 182 -11.82 6.02 -0.31
C SER A 182 -10.95 6.63 0.78
N HIS A 183 -11.23 7.89 1.11
CA HIS A 183 -10.53 8.63 2.17
C HIS A 183 -11.30 8.68 3.49
N ASN A 184 -12.41 7.97 3.62
CA ASN A 184 -13.31 8.00 4.76
C ASN A 184 -13.66 6.61 5.30
N GLN A 185 -12.72 5.69 5.27
CA GLN A 185 -12.90 4.35 5.84
C GLN A 185 -12.69 4.39 7.36
N PRO A 186 -13.72 4.06 8.15
CA PRO A 186 -13.59 4.02 9.60
C PRO A 186 -12.90 2.74 10.04
N VAL A 187 -11.87 2.88 10.85
CA VAL A 187 -11.07 1.78 11.38
C VAL A 187 -10.97 1.89 12.88
N ARG A 188 -11.25 0.80 13.60
CA ARG A 188 -11.11 0.71 15.03
C ARG A 188 -9.81 0.00 15.41
N MET A 189 -9.08 0.55 16.38
CA MET A 189 -7.95 -0.13 17.01
C MET A 189 -8.46 -1.16 18.00
N VAL A 190 -8.13 -2.42 17.78
CA VAL A 190 -8.62 -3.54 18.60
C VAL A 190 -8.17 -3.41 20.04
N GLY A 191 -9.07 -3.72 20.97
CA GLY A 191 -8.82 -3.59 22.42
C GLY A 191 -8.92 -2.16 22.97
N THR A 192 -9.35 -1.19 22.14
CA THR A 192 -9.54 0.20 22.54
C THR A 192 -10.84 0.79 21.98
N GLU A 193 -11.26 1.95 22.51
CA GLU A 193 -12.37 2.76 21.97
C GLU A 193 -11.92 3.69 20.82
N ARG A 194 -10.65 3.61 20.39
CA ARG A 194 -10.10 4.51 19.38
C ARG A 194 -10.53 4.10 17.99
N CYS A 195 -11.15 5.05 17.28
CA CYS A 195 -11.51 4.94 15.87
C CYS A 195 -10.78 6.02 15.07
N PHE A 196 -10.40 5.66 13.85
CA PHE A 196 -9.70 6.54 12.91
C PHE A 196 -10.44 6.56 11.60
N ILE A 197 -10.56 7.74 10.99
CA ILE A 197 -10.96 7.83 9.59
C ILE A 197 -9.70 7.71 8.75
N THR A 198 -9.67 6.73 7.86
CA THR A 198 -8.45 6.35 7.13
C THR A 198 -8.63 6.47 5.62
N SER A 199 -7.50 6.67 4.95
CA SER A 199 -7.40 6.61 3.50
C SER A 199 -6.97 5.21 3.07
N GLN A 200 -7.75 4.59 2.17
CA GLN A 200 -7.51 3.23 1.72
C GLN A 200 -7.57 3.12 0.19
N ASN A 201 -6.72 2.27 -0.35
CA ASN A 201 -6.76 1.87 -1.75
C ASN A 201 -6.14 0.47 -1.89
N HIS A 202 -6.93 -0.56 -1.62
CA HIS A 202 -6.49 -1.96 -1.72
C HIS A 202 -7.64 -2.87 -2.15
N GLY A 203 -7.30 -3.98 -2.80
CA GLY A 203 -8.24 -4.99 -3.27
C GLY A 203 -8.13 -6.32 -2.53
N TYR A 204 -7.20 -6.45 -1.58
CA TYR A 204 -6.94 -7.67 -0.83
C TYR A 204 -6.97 -7.38 0.67
N ALA A 205 -7.35 -8.38 1.47
CA ALA A 205 -7.39 -8.30 2.93
C ALA A 205 -6.80 -9.59 3.55
N VAL A 206 -6.34 -9.46 4.79
CA VAL A 206 -5.87 -10.60 5.60
C VAL A 206 -7.06 -11.36 6.15
N ASP A 207 -7.06 -12.67 6.03
CA ASP A 207 -8.07 -13.53 6.68
C ASP A 207 -7.72 -13.70 8.15
N ASN A 208 -8.49 -13.05 9.03
CA ASN A 208 -8.33 -13.12 10.48
C ASN A 208 -8.35 -14.54 11.05
N ASN A 209 -9.08 -15.46 10.41
CA ASN A 209 -9.21 -16.85 10.88
C ASN A 209 -7.95 -17.68 10.64
N THR A 210 -7.02 -17.15 9.83
CA THR A 210 -5.76 -17.85 9.49
C THR A 210 -4.55 -17.24 10.20
N LEU A 211 -4.74 -16.23 11.04
CA LEU A 211 -3.67 -15.69 11.87
C LEU A 211 -3.13 -16.76 12.82
N GLY A 212 -1.81 -16.92 12.86
CA GLY A 212 -1.14 -17.80 13.81
C GLY A 212 -1.39 -17.38 15.27
N ALA A 213 -1.17 -18.31 16.19
CA ALA A 213 -1.43 -18.09 17.62
C ALA A 213 -0.71 -16.89 18.24
N ASP A 214 0.43 -16.50 17.67
CA ASP A 214 1.26 -15.38 18.15
C ASP A 214 0.87 -14.03 17.53
N TRP A 215 -0.08 -14.03 16.61
CA TRP A 215 -0.57 -12.85 15.91
C TRP A 215 -1.98 -12.49 16.32
N GLU A 216 -2.29 -11.21 16.28
CA GLU A 216 -3.65 -10.72 16.48
C GLU A 216 -3.96 -9.53 15.58
N PRO A 217 -5.24 -9.28 15.24
CA PRO A 217 -5.65 -8.08 14.55
C PRO A 217 -5.31 -6.83 15.38
N LEU A 218 -4.65 -5.86 14.77
CA LEU A 218 -4.39 -4.55 15.37
C LEU A 218 -5.52 -3.57 15.02
N PHE A 219 -6.00 -3.65 13.80
CA PHE A 219 -7.05 -2.78 13.28
C PHE A 219 -8.12 -3.56 12.53
N ILE A 220 -9.36 -3.13 12.65
CA ILE A 220 -10.53 -3.72 11.98
C ILE A 220 -11.34 -2.61 11.32
N ASN A 221 -11.76 -2.82 10.07
CA ASN A 221 -12.69 -1.95 9.37
C ASN A 221 -14.08 -2.03 10.02
N MET A 222 -14.69 -0.88 10.28
CA MET A 222 -15.99 -0.84 10.97
C MET A 222 -17.17 -1.05 10.01
N ASN A 223 -16.97 -0.98 8.69
CA ASN A 223 -18.04 -1.18 7.73
C ASN A 223 -18.28 -2.67 7.43
N ASP A 224 -17.22 -3.49 7.35
CA ASP A 224 -17.32 -4.89 6.89
C ASP A 224 -16.55 -5.89 7.77
N GLY A 225 -15.86 -5.43 8.81
CA GLY A 225 -15.11 -6.28 9.74
C GLY A 225 -13.80 -6.83 9.16
N SER A 226 -13.37 -6.41 7.98
CA SER A 226 -12.11 -6.85 7.39
C SER A 226 -10.90 -6.40 8.21
N ASN A 227 -9.80 -7.17 8.10
CA ASN A 227 -8.55 -6.83 8.77
C ASN A 227 -7.91 -5.58 8.15
N GLU A 228 -7.54 -4.64 9.00
CA GLU A 228 -6.90 -3.38 8.62
C GLU A 228 -5.47 -3.24 9.20
N GLY A 229 -4.94 -4.32 9.74
CA GLY A 229 -3.59 -4.41 10.27
C GLY A 229 -3.44 -5.49 11.31
N ILE A 230 -2.24 -6.02 11.45
CA ILE A 230 -1.90 -7.05 12.41
C ILE A 230 -0.79 -6.58 13.33
N LYS A 231 -0.66 -7.23 14.49
CA LYS A 231 0.52 -7.14 15.34
C LYS A 231 0.89 -8.50 15.92
N HIS A 232 2.17 -8.69 16.17
CA HIS A 232 2.67 -9.82 16.95
C HIS A 232 2.48 -9.54 18.45
N LYS A 233 2.17 -10.57 19.24
CA LYS A 233 1.88 -10.41 20.68
C LYS A 233 3.08 -10.00 21.52
N THR A 234 4.27 -10.42 21.12
CA THR A 234 5.51 -10.22 21.89
C THR A 234 6.58 -9.44 21.12
N ASN A 235 6.71 -9.70 19.80
CA ASN A 235 7.75 -9.10 18.99
C ASN A 235 7.30 -7.72 18.44
N PRO A 236 8.22 -6.80 18.18
CA PRO A 236 7.89 -5.45 17.69
C PRO A 236 7.49 -5.44 16.20
N TRP A 237 6.56 -6.30 15.82
CA TRP A 237 6.06 -6.46 14.45
C TRP A 237 4.62 -6.05 14.36
N PHE A 238 4.33 -5.11 13.49
CA PHE A 238 2.97 -4.62 13.29
C PHE A 238 2.79 -4.02 11.91
N SER A 239 1.54 -3.80 11.52
CA SER A 239 1.21 -3.28 10.20
C SER A 239 -0.10 -2.50 10.19
N ALA A 240 -0.31 -1.75 9.09
CA ALA A 240 -1.56 -1.10 8.76
C ALA A 240 -1.91 -1.36 7.29
N GLN A 241 -3.15 -1.74 7.02
CA GLN A 241 -3.66 -1.91 5.66
C GLN A 241 -3.94 -0.54 5.01
N PHE A 242 -4.38 0.42 5.80
CA PHE A 242 -4.60 1.80 5.35
C PHE A 242 -3.29 2.58 5.20
N HIS A 243 -3.38 3.78 4.62
CA HIS A 243 -2.23 4.66 4.36
C HIS A 243 -2.16 5.79 5.39
N PRO A 244 -1.45 5.65 6.51
CA PRO A 244 -1.40 6.66 7.56
C PRO A 244 -0.74 7.98 7.12
N CYS A 245 0.09 7.94 6.08
CA CYS A 245 0.80 9.12 5.58
C CYS A 245 0.00 9.96 4.57
N LEU A 246 -1.21 9.55 4.15
CA LEU A 246 -2.02 10.30 3.18
C LEU A 246 -2.91 11.37 3.83
N LEU A 247 -3.25 11.22 5.10
CA LEU A 247 -4.13 12.14 5.82
C LEU A 247 -3.48 13.47 6.22
N TYR A 248 -2.16 13.58 6.14
CA TYR A 248 -1.45 14.80 6.53
C TYR A 248 -1.39 15.90 5.48
N THR A 249 -1.91 15.67 4.29
CA THR A 249 -1.97 16.67 3.21
C THR A 249 -3.30 17.40 3.11
N SER A 250 -4.30 16.98 3.91
CA SER A 250 -5.55 17.72 4.08
C SER A 250 -5.79 17.91 5.58
N PRO A 251 -5.52 19.09 6.15
CA PRO A 251 -6.14 19.44 7.41
C PRO A 251 -7.64 19.35 7.17
N SER A 252 -8.31 18.39 7.82
CA SER A 252 -9.76 18.36 7.85
C SER A 252 -10.22 19.70 8.39
N PRO A 253 -11.03 20.47 7.66
CA PRO A 253 -11.65 21.63 8.26
C PRO A 253 -12.56 21.10 9.38
N ARG A 254 -12.27 21.54 10.59
CA ARG A 254 -13.22 21.43 11.70
C ARG A 254 -14.25 22.51 11.52
#